data_6e33c1dc996b7314b9a29f1f79b37f78
#
_entry.id   6e33c1dc996b7314b9a29f1f79b37f78
#
_cell.length_a   1.000
_cell.length_b   1.000
_cell.length_c   1.000
_cell.angle_alpha   90.00
_cell.angle_beta   90.00
_cell.angle_gamma   90.00
#
_symmetry.space_group_name_H-M   'P 1'
#
loop_
_entity.id
_entity.type
_entity.pdbx_description
1 polymer ?
#
loop_
_entity_poly.entity_id
_entity_poly.type
_entity_poly.pdbx_seq_one_letter_code
_entity_poly.pdbx_strand_id
1 'polypeptide(L)'
;MTELENYLSNLRTFGVRPGLTNTQNAVAALKARFNIQKEPKFLHIAGTNGKGSTCAFLDSILREANYKVGLFTSPHLIELRERIRINGVMIGEPRFEKLALEVKALGLELTFFEYLTVMAWLYFSLEACDYVVWETGLGGRLDATSAIEPYATVVTNIGLEHTQYLGDTIAKIAAEKAGIIRLKIPLFHTCEGVAKDVMEATCAKLGAPCKYVTYTEGFIEPLKYFISIPEIGLYNAELGLVGNYQYANAALAVMIANYCGIDTVSLLNGLKKAVWPGRLQILRKDPITILDCAHNAQGWNALTKSLKDISEGNWKIYFGMLKEKDPKLALEILEPIAESISYIEPQNERKLTCEEWQKIVPNDRRFAKVFKNSADAMKDIEAQTEGNILICGSCYMAGEILALTEGKTRDNSKDDPVGAR
;
A
#
# COMPACT_ATOMS: atom_id res chain seq x y z
N MET A 1 -4.17 -28.23 -4.68
CA MET A 1 -3.77 -27.38 -3.52
C MET A 1 -3.00 -28.20 -2.54
N THR A 2 -1.85 -27.71 -2.07
CA THR A 2 -1.08 -28.35 -0.99
C THR A 2 -1.82 -28.26 0.34
N GLU A 3 -1.42 -29.04 1.35
CA GLU A 3 -1.99 -28.95 2.70
C GLU A 3 -1.84 -27.53 3.30
N LEU A 4 -0.73 -26.85 3.01
CA LEU A 4 -0.49 -25.48 3.45
C LEU A 4 -1.41 -24.48 2.75
N GLU A 5 -1.63 -24.62 1.46
CA GLU A 5 -2.56 -23.76 0.72
C GLU A 5 -4.00 -23.90 1.25
N ASN A 6 -4.43 -25.11 1.53
CA ASN A 6 -5.74 -25.37 2.16
C ASN A 6 -5.81 -24.72 3.55
N TYR A 7 -4.74 -24.82 4.35
CA TYR A 7 -4.68 -24.20 5.65
C TYR A 7 -4.78 -22.66 5.56
N LEU A 8 -3.98 -22.03 4.70
CA LEU A 8 -4.01 -20.58 4.50
C LEU A 8 -5.38 -20.09 3.97
N SER A 9 -5.99 -20.84 3.08
CA SER A 9 -7.35 -20.56 2.59
C SER A 9 -8.38 -20.62 3.72
N ASN A 10 -8.28 -21.59 4.62
CA ASN A 10 -9.17 -21.70 5.79
C ASN A 10 -8.98 -20.54 6.78
N LEU A 11 -7.77 -20.03 6.96
CA LEU A 11 -7.54 -18.85 7.82
C LEU A 11 -8.31 -17.60 7.36
N ARG A 12 -8.60 -17.50 6.05
CA ARG A 12 -9.39 -16.39 5.49
C ARG A 12 -10.82 -16.34 6.02
N THR A 13 -11.37 -17.45 6.49
CA THR A 13 -12.73 -17.51 7.04
C THR A 13 -12.89 -16.84 8.39
N PHE A 14 -11.79 -16.63 9.13
CA PHE A 14 -11.82 -16.03 10.47
C PHE A 14 -12.03 -14.51 10.48
N GLY A 15 -11.96 -13.83 9.31
CA GLY A 15 -12.20 -12.39 9.20
C GLY A 15 -11.22 -11.54 10.04
N VAL A 16 -11.70 -10.37 10.48
CA VAL A 16 -10.95 -9.45 11.37
C VAL A 16 -11.29 -9.75 12.82
N ARG A 17 -10.30 -10.09 13.64
CA ARG A 17 -10.44 -10.20 15.10
C ARG A 17 -9.67 -9.07 15.76
N PRO A 18 -10.33 -8.14 16.47
CA PRO A 18 -9.64 -7.09 17.20
C PRO A 18 -8.86 -7.66 18.38
N GLY A 19 -7.56 -7.36 18.46
CA GLY A 19 -6.72 -7.75 19.57
C GLY A 19 -5.30 -8.13 19.14
N LEU A 20 -4.34 -7.98 20.03
CA LEU A 20 -2.93 -8.27 19.77
C LEU A 20 -2.43 -9.54 20.46
N THR A 21 -3.21 -10.11 21.39
CA THR A 21 -2.76 -11.16 22.30
C THR A 21 -2.26 -12.40 21.55
N ASN A 22 -2.97 -12.87 20.54
CA ASN A 22 -2.56 -14.07 19.80
C ASN A 22 -1.27 -13.83 19.02
N THR A 23 -1.15 -12.67 18.37
CA THR A 23 0.09 -12.27 17.67
C THR A 23 1.25 -12.14 18.64
N GLN A 24 1.06 -11.50 19.80
CA GLN A 24 2.09 -11.35 20.83
C GLN A 24 2.54 -12.70 21.39
N ASN A 25 1.60 -13.60 21.67
CA ASN A 25 1.90 -14.95 22.15
C ASN A 25 2.68 -15.76 21.10
N ALA A 26 2.31 -15.65 19.82
CA ALA A 26 3.02 -16.32 18.73
C ALA A 26 4.46 -15.81 18.58
N VAL A 27 4.64 -14.49 18.62
CA VAL A 27 5.97 -13.85 18.58
C VAL A 27 6.82 -14.30 19.75
N ALA A 28 6.29 -14.28 20.99
CA ALA A 28 7.00 -14.68 22.18
C ALA A 28 7.42 -16.16 22.13
N ALA A 29 6.53 -17.05 21.69
CA ALA A 29 6.82 -18.48 21.54
C ALA A 29 7.91 -18.75 20.50
N LEU A 30 7.85 -18.09 19.33
CA LEU A 30 8.88 -18.24 18.28
C LEU A 30 10.20 -17.59 18.69
N LYS A 31 10.17 -16.46 19.39
CA LYS A 31 11.37 -15.82 19.94
C LYS A 31 12.14 -16.76 20.86
N ALA A 32 11.43 -17.43 21.76
CA ALA A 32 12.01 -18.44 22.63
C ALA A 32 12.50 -19.68 21.86
N ARG A 33 11.68 -20.23 20.97
CA ARG A 33 11.99 -21.43 20.16
C ARG A 33 13.24 -21.27 19.29
N PHE A 34 13.40 -20.11 18.65
CA PHE A 34 14.52 -19.81 17.76
C PHE A 34 15.66 -19.06 18.46
N ASN A 35 15.57 -18.84 19.78
CA ASN A 35 16.56 -18.11 20.57
C ASN A 35 16.94 -16.74 19.96
N ILE A 36 15.93 -15.97 19.51
CA ILE A 36 16.14 -14.66 18.89
C ILE A 36 16.52 -13.65 19.98
N GLN A 37 17.79 -13.24 20.00
CA GLN A 37 18.34 -12.31 21.00
C GLN A 37 18.27 -10.85 20.54
N LYS A 38 18.30 -10.60 19.23
CA LYS A 38 18.26 -9.26 18.65
C LYS A 38 17.21 -9.22 17.55
N GLU A 39 16.34 -8.24 17.65
CA GLU A 39 15.34 -7.97 16.62
C GLU A 39 15.80 -6.82 15.71
N PRO A 40 15.34 -6.78 14.43
CA PRO A 40 15.53 -5.62 13.57
C PRO A 40 14.91 -4.35 14.15
N LYS A 41 15.32 -3.19 13.64
CA LYS A 41 14.62 -1.92 13.91
C LYS A 41 13.40 -1.81 13.01
N PHE A 42 12.21 -1.90 13.59
CA PHE A 42 10.94 -1.79 12.85
C PHE A 42 10.54 -0.33 12.65
N LEU A 43 10.35 0.07 11.38
CA LEU A 43 9.85 1.38 10.98
C LEU A 43 8.38 1.19 10.61
N HIS A 44 7.46 1.60 11.50
CA HIS A 44 6.05 1.23 11.44
C HIS A 44 5.22 2.32 10.76
N ILE A 45 4.55 1.98 9.66
CA ILE A 45 3.84 2.91 8.78
C ILE A 45 2.33 2.62 8.79
N ALA A 46 1.54 3.61 9.22
CA ALA A 46 0.08 3.64 9.10
C ALA A 46 -0.40 4.79 8.23
N GLY A 47 -1.68 4.78 7.88
CA GLY A 47 -2.33 5.82 7.08
C GLY A 47 -3.51 5.28 6.27
N THR A 48 -4.27 6.14 5.66
CA THR A 48 -5.33 5.73 4.72
C THR A 48 -4.70 5.40 3.37
N ASN A 49 -4.13 6.37 2.68
CA ASN A 49 -3.42 6.21 1.42
C ASN A 49 -1.92 6.49 1.60
N GLY A 50 -1.08 6.07 0.65
CA GLY A 50 0.34 6.39 0.61
C GLY A 50 1.25 5.46 1.42
N LYS A 51 0.74 4.56 2.26
CA LYS A 51 1.54 3.62 3.07
C LYS A 51 2.57 2.87 2.22
N GLY A 52 2.12 2.11 1.24
CA GLY A 52 3.00 1.32 0.36
C GLY A 52 4.02 2.17 -0.41
N SER A 53 3.65 3.38 -0.88
CA SER A 53 4.59 4.29 -1.53
C SER A 53 5.66 4.81 -0.57
N THR A 54 5.27 5.20 0.67
CA THR A 54 6.21 5.59 1.72
C THR A 54 7.15 4.42 2.06
N CYS A 55 6.60 3.19 2.16
CA CYS A 55 7.39 1.98 2.35
C CYS A 55 8.39 1.76 1.20
N ALA A 56 7.98 1.95 -0.04
CA ALA A 56 8.84 1.77 -1.22
C ALA A 56 10.00 2.77 -1.25
N PHE A 57 9.73 4.05 -0.98
CA PHE A 57 10.79 5.06 -0.86
C PHE A 57 11.77 4.72 0.27
N LEU A 58 11.25 4.37 1.44
CA LEU A 58 12.07 4.08 2.61
C LEU A 58 12.92 2.81 2.43
N ASP A 59 12.34 1.72 1.90
CA ASP A 59 13.07 0.51 1.53
C ASP A 59 14.20 0.81 0.55
N SER A 60 13.90 1.59 -0.51
CA SER A 60 14.89 1.98 -1.51
C SER A 60 16.03 2.80 -0.90
N ILE A 61 15.73 3.79 -0.05
CA ILE A 61 16.73 4.63 0.63
C ILE A 61 17.65 3.79 1.55
N LEU A 62 17.06 2.93 2.37
CA LEU A 62 17.82 2.09 3.29
C LEU A 62 18.73 1.08 2.56
N ARG A 63 18.26 0.54 1.44
CA ARG A 63 19.09 -0.34 0.57
C ARG A 63 20.25 0.40 -0.08
N GLU A 64 20.05 1.65 -0.55
CA GLU A 64 21.13 2.49 -1.08
C GLU A 64 22.18 2.82 -0.02
N ALA A 65 21.79 2.86 1.25
CA ALA A 65 22.71 2.98 2.39
C ALA A 65 23.35 1.64 2.81
N ASN A 66 23.20 0.57 2.00
CA ASN A 66 23.77 -0.75 2.20
C ASN A 66 23.28 -1.50 3.45
N TYR A 67 22.10 -1.18 3.97
CA TYR A 67 21.46 -1.98 5.03
C TYR A 67 20.76 -3.22 4.46
N LYS A 68 20.67 -4.28 5.26
CA LYS A 68 19.79 -5.41 4.99
C LYS A 68 18.38 -5.06 5.44
N VAL A 69 17.48 -4.83 4.47
CA VAL A 69 16.15 -4.28 4.71
C VAL A 69 15.08 -5.34 4.50
N GLY A 70 14.28 -5.59 5.53
CA GLY A 70 13.02 -6.30 5.42
C GLY A 70 11.90 -5.33 5.02
N LEU A 71 10.99 -5.79 4.17
CA LEU A 71 9.81 -5.03 3.76
C LEU A 71 8.56 -5.90 3.90
N PHE A 72 7.61 -5.44 4.72
CA PHE A 72 6.29 -6.06 4.87
C PHE A 72 5.21 -5.08 4.42
N THR A 73 4.45 -5.47 3.40
CA THR A 73 3.41 -4.62 2.79
C THR A 73 2.14 -5.40 2.49
N SER A 74 1.04 -4.67 2.29
CA SER A 74 -0.25 -5.27 1.95
C SER A 74 -1.18 -4.29 1.22
N PRO A 75 -2.03 -4.80 0.27
CA PRO A 75 -2.09 -6.16 -0.28
C PRO A 75 -0.93 -6.47 -1.22
N HIS A 76 -0.88 -7.70 -1.68
CA HIS A 76 -0.11 -8.06 -2.87
C HIS A 76 -0.90 -7.72 -4.15
N LEU A 77 -0.21 -7.65 -5.28
CA LEU A 77 -0.83 -7.46 -6.60
C LEU A 77 -0.98 -8.78 -7.35
N ILE A 78 0.08 -9.54 -7.50
CA ILE A 78 0.09 -10.80 -8.27
C ILE A 78 0.13 -12.01 -7.34
N GLU A 79 1.09 -12.06 -6.42
CA GLU A 79 1.30 -13.23 -5.55
C GLU A 79 1.53 -12.87 -4.09
N LEU A 80 1.09 -13.75 -3.18
CA LEU A 80 1.13 -13.54 -1.73
C LEU A 80 2.52 -13.21 -1.18
N ARG A 81 3.57 -13.80 -1.75
CA ARG A 81 4.97 -13.62 -1.32
C ARG A 81 5.50 -12.20 -1.54
N GLU A 82 4.85 -11.39 -2.38
CA GLU A 82 5.17 -9.97 -2.55
C GLU A 82 5.14 -9.19 -1.25
N ARG A 83 4.31 -9.64 -0.28
CA ARG A 83 4.15 -8.99 1.03
C ARG A 83 5.39 -9.08 1.90
N ILE A 84 6.32 -9.99 1.60
CA ILE A 84 7.50 -10.30 2.42
C ILE A 84 8.74 -10.28 1.54
N ARG A 85 9.54 -9.23 1.66
CA ARG A 85 10.75 -9.04 0.86
C ARG A 85 11.96 -8.74 1.74
N ILE A 86 13.14 -9.15 1.27
CA ILE A 86 14.43 -8.68 1.82
C ILE A 86 15.24 -8.11 0.68
N ASN A 87 15.74 -6.89 0.84
CA ASN A 87 16.49 -6.16 -0.18
C ASN A 87 15.80 -6.14 -1.54
N GLY A 88 14.47 -5.94 -1.55
CA GLY A 88 13.62 -5.89 -2.74
C GLY A 88 13.26 -7.26 -3.33
N VAL A 89 13.87 -8.37 -2.86
CA VAL A 89 13.60 -9.72 -3.34
C VAL A 89 12.53 -10.41 -2.49
N MET A 90 11.50 -10.94 -3.12
CA MET A 90 10.44 -11.71 -2.45
C MET A 90 11.01 -12.95 -1.76
N ILE A 91 10.42 -13.33 -0.63
CA ILE A 91 10.74 -14.59 0.04
C ILE A 91 10.58 -15.78 -0.93
N GLY A 92 11.60 -16.62 -1.01
CA GLY A 92 11.56 -17.84 -1.84
C GLY A 92 10.50 -18.82 -1.32
N GLU A 93 9.84 -19.53 -2.23
CA GLU A 93 8.75 -20.45 -1.91
C GLU A 93 9.13 -21.53 -0.86
N PRO A 94 10.29 -22.22 -0.94
CA PRO A 94 10.67 -23.19 0.08
C PRO A 94 10.86 -22.56 1.47
N ARG A 95 11.34 -21.30 1.51
CA ARG A 95 11.52 -20.58 2.77
C ARG A 95 10.17 -20.15 3.35
N PHE A 96 9.26 -19.67 2.49
CA PHE A 96 7.90 -19.32 2.85
C PHE A 96 7.16 -20.52 3.45
N GLU A 97 7.18 -21.68 2.78
CA GLU A 97 6.53 -22.89 3.27
C GLU A 97 7.10 -23.36 4.62
N LYS A 98 8.43 -23.38 4.76
CA LYS A 98 9.08 -23.76 6.01
C LYS A 98 8.64 -22.88 7.17
N LEU A 99 8.65 -21.55 6.98
CA LEU A 99 8.26 -20.62 8.06
C LEU A 99 6.76 -20.68 8.35
N ALA A 100 5.93 -20.89 7.33
CA ALA A 100 4.52 -21.12 7.51
C ALA A 100 4.24 -22.35 8.40
N LEU A 101 4.94 -23.45 8.18
CA LEU A 101 4.81 -24.65 9.02
C LEU A 101 5.26 -24.39 10.47
N GLU A 102 6.31 -23.57 10.69
CA GLU A 102 6.76 -23.19 12.03
C GLU A 102 5.69 -22.40 12.80
N VAL A 103 5.00 -21.46 12.11
CA VAL A 103 3.89 -20.70 12.70
C VAL A 103 2.68 -21.61 12.94
N LYS A 104 2.32 -22.48 11.98
CA LYS A 104 1.24 -23.47 12.13
C LYS A 104 1.45 -24.39 13.35
N ALA A 105 2.69 -24.79 13.58
CA ALA A 105 3.05 -25.70 14.68
C ALA A 105 2.86 -25.10 16.09
N LEU A 106 2.60 -23.78 16.19
CA LEU A 106 2.23 -23.16 17.48
C LEU A 106 0.83 -23.55 17.95
N GLY A 107 -0.05 -24.01 17.06
CA GLY A 107 -1.43 -24.37 17.39
C GLY A 107 -2.29 -23.19 17.85
N LEU A 108 -1.88 -21.94 17.58
CA LEU A 108 -2.62 -20.73 17.96
C LEU A 108 -3.65 -20.36 16.90
N GLU A 109 -4.79 -19.85 17.33
CA GLU A 109 -5.83 -19.34 16.45
C GLU A 109 -5.47 -17.95 15.93
N LEU A 110 -4.69 -17.89 14.85
CA LEU A 110 -4.33 -16.67 14.15
C LEU A 110 -5.27 -16.42 12.97
N THR A 111 -5.65 -15.17 12.74
CA THR A 111 -6.26 -14.76 11.48
C THR A 111 -5.24 -14.82 10.34
N PHE A 112 -5.68 -14.74 9.09
CA PHE A 112 -4.80 -14.75 7.93
C PHE A 112 -3.73 -13.65 8.00
N PHE A 113 -4.10 -12.43 8.38
CA PHE A 113 -3.15 -11.32 8.47
C PHE A 113 -2.21 -11.47 9.66
N GLU A 114 -2.69 -11.87 10.84
CA GLU A 114 -1.85 -12.19 12.01
C GLU A 114 -0.80 -13.25 11.67
N TYR A 115 -1.23 -14.30 10.96
CA TYR A 115 -0.34 -15.39 10.54
C TYR A 115 0.79 -14.90 9.64
N LEU A 116 0.47 -14.10 8.62
CA LEU A 116 1.46 -13.51 7.73
C LEU A 116 2.40 -12.53 8.46
N THR A 117 1.85 -11.74 9.38
CA THR A 117 2.62 -10.80 10.22
C THR A 117 3.64 -11.53 11.08
N VAL A 118 3.23 -12.59 11.79
CA VAL A 118 4.12 -13.41 12.61
C VAL A 118 5.20 -14.09 11.76
N MET A 119 4.82 -14.61 10.61
CA MET A 119 5.76 -15.25 9.68
C MET A 119 6.79 -14.26 9.13
N ALA A 120 6.36 -13.05 8.76
CA ALA A 120 7.25 -12.00 8.26
C ALA A 120 8.22 -11.53 9.36
N TRP A 121 7.72 -11.31 10.60
CA TRP A 121 8.56 -10.98 11.74
C TRP A 121 9.63 -12.07 11.99
N LEU A 122 9.24 -13.34 11.96
CA LEU A 122 10.17 -14.47 12.13
C LEU A 122 11.22 -14.49 11.03
N TYR A 123 10.81 -14.30 9.77
CA TYR A 123 11.72 -14.29 8.63
C TYR A 123 12.77 -13.19 8.77
N PHE A 124 12.36 -11.95 9.01
CA PHE A 124 13.27 -10.81 9.13
C PHE A 124 14.22 -10.93 10.33
N SER A 125 13.75 -11.50 11.44
CA SER A 125 14.57 -11.75 12.62
C SER A 125 15.61 -12.84 12.39
N LEU A 126 15.23 -13.96 11.75
CA LEU A 126 16.15 -15.05 11.42
C LEU A 126 17.20 -14.65 10.37
N GLU A 127 16.81 -13.79 9.44
CA GLU A 127 17.71 -13.27 8.41
C GLU A 127 18.57 -12.10 8.93
N ALA A 128 18.43 -11.71 10.19
CA ALA A 128 19.17 -10.61 10.83
C ALA A 128 19.11 -9.31 9.99
N CYS A 129 17.91 -8.88 9.58
CA CYS A 129 17.73 -7.60 8.93
C CYS A 129 18.14 -6.46 9.89
N ASP A 130 18.73 -5.39 9.35
CA ASP A 130 19.08 -4.20 10.13
C ASP A 130 17.84 -3.37 10.44
N TYR A 131 17.04 -3.13 9.40
CA TYR A 131 15.76 -2.42 9.44
C TYR A 131 14.65 -3.27 8.82
N VAL A 132 13.43 -3.05 9.31
CA VAL A 132 12.21 -3.58 8.68
C VAL A 132 11.25 -2.43 8.45
N VAL A 133 10.89 -2.19 7.20
CA VAL A 133 9.81 -1.29 6.80
C VAL A 133 8.50 -2.07 6.95
N TRP A 134 7.64 -1.60 7.86
CA TRP A 134 6.55 -2.39 8.45
C TRP A 134 5.19 -1.71 8.26
N GLU A 135 4.44 -2.09 7.21
CA GLU A 135 3.15 -1.50 6.86
C GLU A 135 2.01 -2.12 7.68
N THR A 136 1.11 -1.28 8.24
CA THR A 136 -0.14 -1.75 8.84
C THR A 136 -1.10 -2.31 7.78
N GLY A 137 -1.83 -3.37 8.12
CA GLY A 137 -2.92 -3.87 7.28
C GLY A 137 -4.15 -2.99 7.37
N LEU A 138 -4.73 -2.85 8.56
CA LEU A 138 -5.96 -2.09 8.82
C LEU A 138 -5.87 -1.29 10.13
N GLY A 139 -6.15 0.02 10.05
CA GLY A 139 -6.14 0.88 11.22
C GLY A 139 -4.73 1.11 11.76
N GLY A 140 -4.44 0.62 12.95
CA GLY A 140 -3.15 0.71 13.64
C GLY A 140 -3.21 0.11 15.04
N ARG A 141 -4.09 0.62 15.93
CA ARG A 141 -4.14 0.26 17.36
C ARG A 141 -4.25 -1.24 17.61
N LEU A 142 -5.10 -1.94 16.86
CA LEU A 142 -5.35 -3.38 16.97
C LEU A 142 -4.87 -4.17 15.76
N ASP A 143 -4.09 -3.54 14.88
CA ASP A 143 -3.46 -4.22 13.75
C ASP A 143 -2.36 -5.17 14.25
N ALA A 144 -2.26 -6.36 13.67
CA ALA A 144 -1.29 -7.37 14.07
C ALA A 144 0.16 -6.85 14.09
N THR A 145 0.48 -5.92 13.19
CA THR A 145 1.81 -5.27 13.13
C THR A 145 2.14 -4.49 14.40
N SER A 146 1.12 -4.03 15.14
CA SER A 146 1.27 -3.32 16.41
C SER A 146 1.64 -4.20 17.60
N ALA A 147 1.72 -5.52 17.41
CA ALA A 147 2.28 -6.45 18.39
C ALA A 147 3.82 -6.31 18.55
N ILE A 148 4.48 -5.67 17.58
CA ILE A 148 5.93 -5.48 17.54
C ILE A 148 6.27 -4.04 17.95
N GLU A 149 7.31 -3.87 18.77
CA GLU A 149 7.78 -2.55 19.21
C GLU A 149 8.49 -1.83 18.06
N PRO A 150 8.06 -0.63 17.64
CA PRO A 150 8.70 0.10 16.56
C PRO A 150 9.92 0.89 17.04
N TYR A 151 10.88 1.11 16.14
CA TYR A 151 11.98 2.05 16.33
C TYR A 151 11.55 3.50 16.04
N ALA A 152 10.67 3.69 15.06
CA ALA A 152 10.02 4.95 14.72
C ALA A 152 8.68 4.68 14.03
N THR A 153 7.77 5.65 14.05
CA THR A 153 6.43 5.52 13.50
C THR A 153 6.13 6.61 12.46
N VAL A 154 5.30 6.27 11.47
CA VAL A 154 4.83 7.19 10.42
C VAL A 154 3.32 7.08 10.29
N VAL A 155 2.63 8.22 10.19
CA VAL A 155 1.24 8.29 9.73
C VAL A 155 1.19 9.15 8.47
N THR A 156 0.82 8.55 7.33
CA THR A 156 0.85 9.24 6.03
C THR A 156 -0.26 10.29 5.92
N ASN A 157 -1.50 9.85 5.83
CA ASN A 157 -2.67 10.71 5.80
C ASN A 157 -3.88 9.99 6.40
N ILE A 158 -4.94 10.76 6.66
CA ILE A 158 -6.21 10.25 7.16
C ILE A 158 -7.33 10.65 6.19
N GLY A 159 -8.14 9.66 5.82
CA GLY A 159 -9.34 9.84 5.00
C GLY A 159 -10.43 8.87 5.44
N LEU A 160 -11.65 9.12 5.02
CA LEU A 160 -12.79 8.22 5.28
C LEU A 160 -12.62 6.93 4.47
N GLU A 161 -12.26 5.86 5.14
CA GLU A 161 -12.15 4.51 4.59
C GLU A 161 -12.36 3.49 5.70
N HIS A 162 -12.87 2.30 5.35
CA HIS A 162 -13.15 1.22 6.32
C HIS A 162 -14.01 1.67 7.51
N THR A 163 -14.97 2.54 7.26
CA THR A 163 -15.79 3.19 8.30
C THR A 163 -16.53 2.20 9.18
N GLN A 164 -16.86 1.02 8.68
CA GLN A 164 -17.45 -0.08 9.43
C GLN A 164 -16.55 -0.66 10.54
N TYR A 165 -15.22 -0.47 10.44
CA TYR A 165 -14.24 -0.98 11.41
C TYR A 165 -13.56 0.13 12.20
N LEU A 166 -13.24 1.24 11.53
CA LEU A 166 -12.40 2.31 12.10
C LEU A 166 -13.22 3.49 12.62
N GLY A 167 -14.55 3.48 12.36
CA GLY A 167 -15.45 4.58 12.69
C GLY A 167 -15.72 5.51 11.50
N ASP A 168 -16.76 6.32 11.65
CA ASP A 168 -17.41 7.12 10.61
C ASP A 168 -16.93 8.57 10.55
N THR A 169 -15.90 8.94 11.32
CA THR A 169 -15.32 10.29 11.35
C THR A 169 -13.81 10.27 11.22
N ILE A 170 -13.24 11.35 10.68
CA ILE A 170 -11.79 11.56 10.59
C ILE A 170 -11.11 11.40 11.96
N ALA A 171 -11.71 11.93 13.03
CA ALA A 171 -11.16 11.80 14.39
C ALA A 171 -11.08 10.35 14.87
N LYS A 172 -12.11 9.52 14.63
CA LYS A 172 -12.12 8.11 15.01
C LYS A 172 -11.07 7.32 14.23
N ILE A 173 -11.01 7.51 12.92
CA ILE A 173 -10.01 6.86 12.05
C ILE A 173 -8.58 7.29 12.43
N ALA A 174 -8.38 8.59 12.73
CA ALA A 174 -7.12 9.10 13.20
C ALA A 174 -6.69 8.45 14.52
N ALA A 175 -7.61 8.29 15.48
CA ALA A 175 -7.34 7.64 16.76
C ALA A 175 -6.93 6.16 16.61
N GLU A 176 -7.58 5.41 15.71
CA GLU A 176 -7.18 4.02 15.40
C GLU A 176 -5.77 3.96 14.79
N LYS A 177 -5.45 4.87 13.86
CA LYS A 177 -4.11 4.90 13.23
C LYS A 177 -3.04 5.43 14.19
N ALA A 178 -3.35 6.43 15.03
CA ALA A 178 -2.46 6.91 16.09
C ALA A 178 -2.11 5.82 17.12
N GLY A 179 -2.86 4.72 17.15
CA GLY A 179 -2.56 3.56 17.97
C GLY A 179 -1.24 2.86 17.68
N ILE A 180 -0.51 3.20 16.60
CA ILE A 180 0.86 2.74 16.37
C ILE A 180 1.91 3.52 17.18
N ILE A 181 1.56 4.70 17.71
CA ILE A 181 2.48 5.55 18.49
C ILE A 181 2.79 4.86 19.80
N ARG A 182 4.05 4.85 20.21
CA ARG A 182 4.54 4.23 21.44
C ARG A 182 5.22 5.24 22.35
N LEU A 183 5.30 4.88 23.63
CA LEU A 183 5.95 5.71 24.65
C LEU A 183 7.36 6.11 24.21
N LYS A 184 7.64 7.42 24.13
CA LYS A 184 8.93 8.01 23.76
C LYS A 184 9.45 7.69 22.36
N ILE A 185 8.69 6.99 21.52
CA ILE A 185 9.07 6.66 20.13
C ILE A 185 8.55 7.74 19.19
N PRO A 186 9.40 8.28 18.27
CA PRO A 186 9.00 9.40 17.43
C PRO A 186 7.92 9.02 16.42
N LEU A 187 7.01 9.99 16.19
CA LEU A 187 6.06 10.00 15.10
C LEU A 187 6.48 11.04 14.05
N PHE A 188 6.45 10.64 12.78
CA PHE A 188 6.50 11.53 11.61
C PHE A 188 5.16 11.50 10.89
N HIS A 189 4.58 12.66 10.55
CA HIS A 189 3.27 12.70 9.87
C HIS A 189 3.10 13.94 8.99
N THR A 190 2.17 13.81 8.02
CA THR A 190 1.70 14.91 7.17
C THR A 190 0.18 15.12 7.34
N CYS A 191 -0.40 14.64 8.44
CA CYS A 191 -1.83 14.81 8.73
C CYS A 191 -2.17 16.29 8.95
N GLU A 192 -3.38 16.70 8.52
CA GLU A 192 -3.89 18.06 8.65
C GLU A 192 -5.21 18.10 9.44
N GLY A 193 -5.60 19.30 9.88
CA GLY A 193 -6.86 19.53 10.58
C GLY A 193 -7.04 18.63 11.80
N VAL A 194 -8.24 18.10 12.00
CA VAL A 194 -8.59 17.23 13.14
C VAL A 194 -7.66 16.00 13.26
N ALA A 195 -7.19 15.47 12.14
CA ALA A 195 -6.25 14.33 12.17
C ALA A 195 -4.90 14.74 12.79
N LYS A 196 -4.39 15.94 12.49
CA LYS A 196 -3.18 16.49 13.10
C LYS A 196 -3.36 16.64 14.61
N ASP A 197 -4.47 17.22 15.05
CA ASP A 197 -4.75 17.43 16.48
C ASP A 197 -4.75 16.10 17.24
N VAL A 198 -5.31 15.03 16.66
CA VAL A 198 -5.30 13.69 17.25
C VAL A 198 -3.88 13.12 17.36
N MET A 199 -3.03 13.30 16.32
CA MET A 199 -1.64 12.85 16.35
C MET A 199 -0.85 13.57 17.44
N GLU A 200 -0.93 14.91 17.49
CA GLU A 200 -0.23 15.75 18.47
C GLU A 200 -0.67 15.45 19.90
N ALA A 201 -1.99 15.33 20.15
CA ALA A 201 -2.54 14.97 21.46
C ALA A 201 -2.07 13.58 21.91
N THR A 202 -2.03 12.58 20.99
CA THR A 202 -1.55 11.24 21.31
C THR A 202 -0.07 11.22 21.64
N CYS A 203 0.74 11.93 20.86
CA CYS A 203 2.17 12.09 21.12
C CYS A 203 2.43 12.75 22.47
N ALA A 204 1.73 13.84 22.79
CA ALA A 204 1.85 14.54 24.08
C ALA A 204 1.52 13.59 25.24
N LYS A 205 0.44 12.83 25.15
CA LYS A 205 0.02 11.85 26.17
C LYS A 205 1.09 10.76 26.40
N LEU A 206 1.79 10.35 25.35
CA LEU A 206 2.79 9.28 25.39
C LEU A 206 4.22 9.81 25.58
N GLY A 207 4.42 11.14 25.64
CA GLY A 207 5.77 11.73 25.67
C GLY A 207 6.59 11.36 24.43
N ALA A 208 5.91 11.09 23.31
CA ALA A 208 6.53 10.74 22.04
C ALA A 208 6.92 12.03 21.27
N PRO A 209 8.14 12.14 20.72
CA PRO A 209 8.46 13.23 19.81
C PRO A 209 7.51 13.24 18.61
N CYS A 210 6.88 14.38 18.33
CA CYS A 210 5.92 14.51 17.24
C CYS A 210 6.49 15.46 16.18
N LYS A 211 6.65 14.96 14.97
CA LYS A 211 7.19 15.73 13.87
C LYS A 211 6.19 15.84 12.73
N TYR A 212 5.63 17.04 12.57
CA TYR A 212 4.92 17.40 11.34
C TYR A 212 5.96 17.66 10.24
N VAL A 213 5.84 16.93 9.12
CA VAL A 213 6.82 16.99 8.03
C VAL A 213 6.40 18.02 7.00
N THR A 214 7.29 18.96 6.71
CA THR A 214 7.11 20.00 5.68
C THR A 214 8.08 19.78 4.52
N TYR A 215 7.62 20.12 3.33
CA TYR A 215 8.39 19.96 2.09
C TYR A 215 7.99 21.01 1.06
N THR A 216 8.80 21.16 0.02
CA THR A 216 8.48 21.99 -1.16
C THR A 216 8.38 21.09 -2.37
N GLU A 217 7.31 21.24 -3.12
CA GLU A 217 7.03 20.52 -4.36
C GLU A 217 7.79 21.15 -5.53
N GLY A 218 8.33 20.31 -6.42
CA GLY A 218 8.97 20.72 -7.65
C GLY A 218 8.52 19.86 -8.82
N PHE A 219 8.00 20.50 -9.86
CA PHE A 219 7.58 19.87 -11.10
C PHE A 219 8.28 20.60 -12.27
N ILE A 220 8.98 19.87 -13.11
CA ILE A 220 9.75 20.46 -14.23
C ILE A 220 9.11 20.13 -15.58
N GLU A 221 8.72 18.86 -15.76
CA GLU A 221 8.10 18.37 -16.99
C GLU A 221 7.23 17.13 -16.68
N PRO A 222 6.35 16.71 -17.56
CA PRO A 222 5.57 15.49 -17.38
C PRO A 222 6.40 14.31 -16.89
N LEU A 223 5.93 13.63 -15.85
CA LEU A 223 6.55 12.45 -15.24
C LEU A 223 7.86 12.71 -14.46
N LYS A 224 8.30 13.97 -14.29
CA LYS A 224 9.48 14.32 -13.49
C LYS A 224 9.12 15.18 -12.29
N TYR A 225 9.14 14.57 -11.14
CA TYR A 225 8.78 15.14 -9.85
C TYR A 225 10.03 15.29 -8.98
N PHE A 226 10.14 16.42 -8.28
CA PHE A 226 11.27 16.74 -7.40
C PHE A 226 10.77 17.25 -6.06
N ILE A 227 11.47 16.93 -4.99
CA ILE A 227 11.14 17.40 -3.65
C ILE A 227 12.32 18.12 -3.02
N SER A 228 12.01 19.14 -2.22
CA SER A 228 12.99 19.76 -1.33
C SER A 228 12.50 19.72 0.12
N ILE A 229 13.41 19.43 1.04
CA ILE A 229 13.18 19.41 2.49
C ILE A 229 14.26 20.29 3.12
N PRO A 230 14.02 21.62 3.18
CA PRO A 230 15.03 22.59 3.64
C PRO A 230 15.54 22.33 5.05
N GLU A 231 14.70 21.79 5.92
CA GLU A 231 15.04 21.47 7.30
C GLU A 231 16.28 20.58 7.44
N ILE A 232 16.51 19.68 6.47
CA ILE A 232 17.66 18.77 6.46
C ILE A 232 18.66 19.08 5.33
N GLY A 233 18.51 20.23 4.67
CA GLY A 233 19.37 20.64 3.57
C GLY A 233 19.22 19.79 2.30
N LEU A 234 18.11 19.10 2.11
CA LEU A 234 17.81 18.34 0.90
C LEU A 234 17.09 19.24 -0.12
N TYR A 235 17.66 19.38 -1.32
CA TYR A 235 17.09 20.23 -2.38
C TYR A 235 17.02 19.49 -3.71
N ASN A 236 15.92 19.70 -4.44
CA ASN A 236 15.70 19.21 -5.80
C ASN A 236 15.98 17.70 -5.97
N ALA A 237 15.54 16.89 -4.99
CA ALA A 237 15.65 15.44 -5.06
C ALA A 237 14.61 14.86 -6.03
N GLU A 238 15.07 14.17 -7.08
CA GLU A 238 14.23 13.52 -8.08
C GLU A 238 13.50 12.30 -7.47
N LEU A 239 12.20 12.16 -7.77
CA LEU A 239 11.39 11.05 -7.32
C LEU A 239 11.27 9.98 -8.40
N GLY A 240 11.48 8.71 -8.07
CA GLY A 240 11.24 7.57 -8.94
C GLY A 240 9.76 7.21 -9.11
N LEU A 241 8.91 7.64 -8.17
CA LEU A 241 7.45 7.46 -8.27
C LEU A 241 6.79 8.73 -8.77
N VAL A 242 5.87 8.56 -9.71
CA VAL A 242 5.14 9.64 -10.39
C VAL A 242 3.89 10.03 -9.59
N GLY A 243 3.54 11.31 -9.62
CA GLY A 243 2.27 11.85 -9.09
C GLY A 243 2.43 12.79 -7.90
N ASN A 244 1.54 13.79 -7.82
CA ASN A 244 1.58 14.84 -6.79
C ASN A 244 1.48 14.29 -5.36
N TYR A 245 0.74 13.21 -5.16
CA TYR A 245 0.61 12.58 -3.85
C TYR A 245 1.91 11.89 -3.37
N GLN A 246 2.90 11.75 -4.24
CA GLN A 246 4.19 11.14 -3.87
C GLN A 246 5.10 12.11 -3.11
N TYR A 247 4.87 13.42 -3.20
CA TYR A 247 5.66 14.39 -2.44
C TYR A 247 5.59 14.14 -0.92
N ALA A 248 4.37 14.02 -0.38
CA ALA A 248 4.17 13.72 1.04
C ALA A 248 4.77 12.36 1.43
N ASN A 249 4.58 11.34 0.60
CA ASN A 249 5.12 10.00 0.85
C ASN A 249 6.64 9.99 0.87
N ALA A 250 7.28 10.68 -0.09
CA ALA A 250 8.73 10.82 -0.17
C ALA A 250 9.28 11.62 1.02
N ALA A 251 8.63 12.74 1.39
CA ALA A 251 9.03 13.56 2.54
C ALA A 251 9.05 12.75 3.84
N LEU A 252 8.01 11.96 4.09
CA LEU A 252 7.95 11.07 5.25
C LEU A 252 9.07 10.04 5.25
N ALA A 253 9.31 9.38 4.10
CA ALA A 253 10.38 8.39 3.97
C ALA A 253 11.77 9.02 4.21
N VAL A 254 12.01 10.22 3.68
CA VAL A 254 13.27 10.95 3.90
C VAL A 254 13.45 11.33 5.36
N MET A 255 12.43 11.87 6.02
CA MET A 255 12.54 12.32 7.39
C MET A 255 12.81 11.18 8.38
N ILE A 256 12.16 10.01 8.17
CA ILE A 256 12.46 8.84 9.00
C ILE A 256 13.84 8.24 8.67
N ALA A 257 14.27 8.25 7.40
CA ALA A 257 15.60 7.81 7.02
C ALA A 257 16.68 8.73 7.60
N ASN A 258 16.47 10.06 7.56
CA ASN A 258 17.36 11.02 8.22
C ASN A 258 17.44 10.79 9.73
N TYR A 259 16.33 10.47 10.41
CA TYR A 259 16.32 10.07 11.81
C TYR A 259 17.13 8.79 12.06
N CYS A 260 17.17 7.87 11.09
CA CYS A 260 18.03 6.69 11.13
C CYS A 260 19.51 6.99 10.85
N GLY A 261 19.87 8.24 10.55
CA GLY A 261 21.25 8.66 10.27
C GLY A 261 21.71 8.35 8.85
N ILE A 262 20.79 8.23 7.90
CA ILE A 262 21.12 7.96 6.49
C ILE A 262 21.71 9.22 5.84
N ASP A 263 22.78 9.06 5.10
CA ASP A 263 23.47 10.15 4.40
C ASP A 263 22.69 10.68 3.20
N THR A 264 22.98 11.92 2.80
CA THR A 264 22.27 12.62 1.71
C THR A 264 22.39 11.91 0.36
N VAL A 265 23.52 11.25 0.07
CA VAL A 265 23.70 10.54 -1.22
C VAL A 265 22.78 9.35 -1.30
N SER A 266 22.67 8.58 -0.23
CA SER A 266 21.74 7.46 -0.11
C SER A 266 20.28 7.91 -0.17
N LEU A 267 19.94 9.07 0.45
CA LEU A 267 18.59 9.67 0.34
C LEU A 267 18.25 9.99 -1.12
N LEU A 268 19.12 10.70 -1.84
CA LEU A 268 18.91 11.10 -3.22
C LEU A 268 18.78 9.89 -4.16
N ASN A 269 19.69 8.93 -4.04
CA ASN A 269 19.69 7.72 -4.87
C ASN A 269 18.46 6.86 -4.59
N GLY A 270 18.09 6.67 -3.34
CA GLY A 270 16.95 5.86 -2.95
C GLY A 270 15.62 6.46 -3.40
N LEU A 271 15.46 7.79 -3.30
CA LEU A 271 14.27 8.48 -3.84
C LEU A 271 14.11 8.26 -5.34
N LYS A 272 15.20 8.43 -6.11
CA LYS A 272 15.21 8.29 -7.55
C LYS A 272 14.97 6.85 -8.03
N LYS A 273 15.51 5.87 -7.32
CA LYS A 273 15.41 4.45 -7.67
C LYS A 273 14.16 3.74 -7.13
N ALA A 274 13.34 4.42 -6.33
CA ALA A 274 12.13 3.83 -5.76
C ALA A 274 11.16 3.40 -6.86
N VAL A 275 10.65 2.16 -6.74
CA VAL A 275 9.66 1.59 -7.66
C VAL A 275 8.54 0.97 -6.84
N TRP A 276 7.29 1.27 -7.20
CA TRP A 276 6.13 0.66 -6.57
C TRP A 276 5.04 0.36 -7.61
N PRO A 277 4.81 -0.90 -7.98
CA PRO A 277 3.83 -1.27 -8.99
C PRO A 277 2.42 -0.78 -8.67
N GLY A 278 1.68 -0.40 -9.71
CA GLY A 278 0.30 0.08 -9.59
C GLY A 278 0.13 1.45 -8.92
N ARG A 279 1.17 2.31 -8.97
CA ARG A 279 1.07 3.71 -8.54
C ARG A 279 1.53 4.62 -9.67
N LEU A 280 0.57 5.15 -10.45
CA LEU A 280 0.82 5.87 -11.71
C LEU A 280 1.91 5.18 -12.55
N GLN A 281 1.84 3.85 -12.60
CA GLN A 281 2.81 3.03 -13.33
C GLN A 281 2.60 3.18 -14.83
N ILE A 282 3.64 3.59 -15.54
CA ILE A 282 3.61 3.70 -17.00
C ILE A 282 3.83 2.30 -17.58
N LEU A 283 2.79 1.75 -18.20
CA LEU A 283 2.85 0.46 -18.91
C LEU A 283 3.34 0.65 -20.36
N ARG A 284 2.96 1.77 -20.99
CA ARG A 284 3.32 2.11 -22.37
C ARG A 284 3.47 3.63 -22.48
N LYS A 285 4.41 4.10 -23.31
CA LYS A 285 4.69 5.54 -23.47
C LYS A 285 3.91 6.16 -24.65
N ASP A 286 3.58 5.40 -25.67
CA ASP A 286 2.88 5.89 -26.85
C ASP A 286 1.92 4.79 -27.39
N PRO A 287 0.60 5.02 -27.37
CA PRO A 287 -0.06 6.04 -26.55
C PRO A 287 0.20 5.80 -25.04
N ILE A 288 0.27 6.90 -24.28
CA ILE A 288 0.56 6.78 -22.84
C ILE A 288 -0.52 5.92 -22.16
N THR A 289 -0.07 4.87 -21.47
CA THR A 289 -0.94 3.94 -20.77
C THR A 289 -0.48 3.84 -19.32
N ILE A 290 -1.36 4.23 -18.39
CA ILE A 290 -1.06 4.32 -16.96
C ILE A 290 -1.94 3.33 -16.19
N LEU A 291 -1.32 2.63 -15.23
CA LEU A 291 -1.99 1.77 -14.26
C LEU A 291 -1.90 2.38 -12.86
N ASP A 292 -3.04 2.52 -12.18
CA ASP A 292 -3.10 3.00 -10.80
C ASP A 292 -4.10 2.20 -9.95
N CYS A 293 -3.77 1.96 -8.69
CA CYS A 293 -4.61 1.21 -7.74
C CYS A 293 -5.58 2.10 -6.94
N ALA A 294 -5.80 3.36 -7.30
CA ALA A 294 -6.76 4.23 -6.63
C ALA A 294 -8.16 3.59 -6.61
N HIS A 295 -8.74 3.49 -5.40
CA HIS A 295 -10.00 2.76 -5.18
C HIS A 295 -10.91 3.41 -4.12
N ASN A 296 -10.62 4.63 -3.73
CA ASN A 296 -11.43 5.46 -2.83
C ASN A 296 -11.42 6.92 -3.29
N ALA A 297 -12.34 7.74 -2.77
CA ALA A 297 -12.51 9.14 -3.18
C ALA A 297 -11.22 9.96 -3.09
N GLN A 298 -10.47 9.85 -1.98
CA GLN A 298 -9.22 10.56 -1.80
C GLN A 298 -8.17 10.12 -2.83
N GLY A 299 -8.09 8.81 -3.12
CA GLY A 299 -7.19 8.25 -4.13
C GLY A 299 -7.56 8.72 -5.54
N TRP A 300 -8.83 8.67 -5.93
CA TRP A 300 -9.28 9.15 -7.25
C TRP A 300 -9.04 10.64 -7.45
N ASN A 301 -9.30 11.48 -6.44
CA ASN A 301 -9.00 12.92 -6.50
C ASN A 301 -7.49 13.19 -6.66
N ALA A 302 -6.64 12.47 -5.93
CA ALA A 302 -5.19 12.59 -6.06
C ALA A 302 -4.69 12.11 -7.43
N LEU A 303 -5.25 11.02 -7.96
CA LEU A 303 -4.99 10.49 -9.28
C LEU A 303 -5.36 11.51 -10.36
N THR A 304 -6.60 12.00 -10.37
CA THR A 304 -7.07 12.96 -11.39
C THR A 304 -6.28 14.26 -11.39
N LYS A 305 -5.86 14.75 -10.21
CA LYS A 305 -4.96 15.90 -10.10
C LYS A 305 -3.63 15.62 -10.78
N SER A 306 -3.01 14.45 -10.51
CA SER A 306 -1.72 14.07 -11.09
C SER A 306 -1.78 13.84 -12.61
N LEU A 307 -2.90 13.32 -13.12
CA LEU A 307 -3.07 13.08 -14.56
C LEU A 307 -3.12 14.37 -15.38
N LYS A 308 -3.61 15.48 -14.80
CA LYS A 308 -3.60 16.80 -15.44
C LYS A 308 -2.17 17.33 -15.65
N ASP A 309 -1.23 16.98 -14.79
CA ASP A 309 0.18 17.36 -14.96
C ASP A 309 0.87 16.50 -16.03
N ILE A 310 0.34 15.31 -16.29
CA ILE A 310 0.91 14.37 -17.26
C ILE A 310 0.43 14.69 -18.69
N SER A 311 -0.86 15.02 -18.84
CA SER A 311 -1.45 15.33 -20.14
C SER A 311 -2.68 16.23 -19.99
N GLU A 312 -2.78 17.23 -20.88
CA GLU A 312 -3.96 18.10 -21.00
C GLU A 312 -5.17 17.41 -21.67
N GLY A 313 -4.94 16.26 -22.32
CA GLY A 313 -5.99 15.51 -23.03
C GLY A 313 -6.85 14.66 -22.11
N ASN A 314 -8.02 14.27 -22.63
CA ASN A 314 -8.90 13.35 -21.94
C ASN A 314 -8.36 11.91 -22.01
N TRP A 315 -8.89 11.06 -21.12
CA TRP A 315 -8.43 9.70 -20.90
C TRP A 315 -9.48 8.67 -21.31
N LYS A 316 -9.09 7.63 -22.03
CA LYS A 316 -9.85 6.40 -22.18
C LYS A 316 -9.65 5.60 -20.89
N ILE A 317 -10.66 5.56 -20.03
CA ILE A 317 -10.55 4.97 -18.70
C ILE A 317 -11.06 3.54 -18.73
N TYR A 318 -10.24 2.59 -18.28
CA TYR A 318 -10.60 1.21 -18.01
C TYR A 318 -10.71 1.04 -16.49
N PHE A 319 -11.93 0.90 -16.02
CA PHE A 319 -12.27 0.99 -14.60
C PHE A 319 -12.84 -0.31 -14.07
N GLY A 320 -12.40 -0.75 -12.89
CA GLY A 320 -12.97 -1.90 -12.20
C GLY A 320 -12.93 -1.74 -10.70
N MET A 321 -13.99 -2.17 -10.00
CA MET A 321 -14.09 -1.94 -8.56
C MET A 321 -14.80 -3.06 -7.80
N LEU A 322 -14.72 -2.99 -6.47
CA LEU A 322 -15.43 -3.88 -5.56
C LEU A 322 -16.76 -3.28 -5.11
N LYS A 323 -17.73 -4.12 -4.70
CA LYS A 323 -19.10 -3.73 -4.34
C LYS A 323 -19.20 -2.76 -3.17
N GLU A 324 -18.29 -2.86 -2.21
CA GLU A 324 -18.28 -2.03 -1.01
C GLU A 324 -17.78 -0.59 -1.26
N LYS A 325 -17.36 -0.27 -2.46
CA LYS A 325 -16.95 1.08 -2.86
C LYS A 325 -18.13 1.83 -3.50
N ASP A 326 -18.05 3.15 -3.54
CA ASP A 326 -19.10 3.99 -4.12
C ASP A 326 -18.85 4.25 -5.62
N PRO A 327 -19.59 3.56 -6.53
CA PRO A 327 -19.37 3.72 -7.96
C PRO A 327 -19.89 5.07 -8.51
N LYS A 328 -20.89 5.70 -7.88
CA LYS A 328 -21.38 7.00 -8.31
C LYS A 328 -20.36 8.08 -8.03
N LEU A 329 -19.79 8.08 -6.82
CA LEU A 329 -18.72 9.00 -6.45
C LEU A 329 -17.47 8.80 -7.32
N ALA A 330 -17.12 7.56 -7.67
CA ALA A 330 -16.04 7.29 -8.60
C ALA A 330 -16.28 7.94 -9.97
N LEU A 331 -17.50 7.81 -10.50
CA LEU A 331 -17.90 8.44 -11.78
C LEU A 331 -17.84 9.96 -11.70
N GLU A 332 -18.41 10.57 -10.65
CA GLU A 332 -18.38 12.03 -10.45
C GLU A 332 -16.95 12.60 -10.50
N ILE A 333 -15.97 11.85 -9.98
CA ILE A 333 -14.56 12.27 -9.93
C ILE A 333 -13.84 12.00 -11.27
N LEU A 334 -14.12 10.87 -11.92
CA LEU A 334 -13.38 10.42 -13.12
C LEU A 334 -13.99 10.97 -14.43
N GLU A 335 -15.32 11.16 -14.49
CA GLU A 335 -16.00 11.62 -15.71
C GLU A 335 -15.48 12.93 -16.29
N PRO A 336 -15.09 13.95 -15.47
CA PRO A 336 -14.56 15.24 -15.99
C PRO A 336 -13.26 15.11 -16.79
N ILE A 337 -12.52 14.03 -16.65
CA ILE A 337 -11.28 13.77 -17.40
C ILE A 337 -11.44 12.65 -18.43
N ALA A 338 -12.63 12.06 -18.55
CA ALA A 338 -12.86 10.90 -19.39
C ALA A 338 -13.26 11.27 -20.82
N GLU A 339 -12.59 10.69 -21.81
CA GLU A 339 -13.07 10.54 -23.18
C GLU A 339 -14.13 9.41 -23.23
N SER A 340 -13.83 8.29 -22.56
CA SER A 340 -14.72 7.14 -22.41
C SER A 340 -14.38 6.40 -21.12
N ILE A 341 -15.38 5.68 -20.57
CA ILE A 341 -15.19 4.78 -19.41
C ILE A 341 -15.68 3.39 -19.78
N SER A 342 -14.74 2.46 -19.85
CA SER A 342 -15.00 1.02 -20.04
C SER A 342 -14.89 0.33 -18.68
N TYR A 343 -15.78 -0.64 -18.42
CA TYR A 343 -15.76 -1.39 -17.17
C TYR A 343 -15.09 -2.74 -17.33
N ILE A 344 -14.22 -3.09 -16.38
CA ILE A 344 -13.60 -4.41 -16.26
C ILE A 344 -14.12 -5.06 -14.97
N GLU A 345 -14.71 -6.22 -15.07
CA GLU A 345 -15.14 -7.00 -13.92
C GLU A 345 -13.92 -7.68 -13.27
N PRO A 346 -13.49 -7.24 -12.05
CA PRO A 346 -12.35 -7.86 -11.36
C PRO A 346 -12.65 -9.31 -11.01
N GLN A 347 -11.67 -10.19 -11.12
CA GLN A 347 -11.81 -11.59 -10.72
C GLN A 347 -11.62 -11.75 -9.19
N ASN A 348 -12.58 -11.23 -8.44
CA ASN A 348 -12.61 -11.26 -6.98
C ASN A 348 -14.04 -11.53 -6.49
N GLU A 349 -14.22 -12.22 -5.38
CA GLU A 349 -15.55 -12.56 -4.81
C GLU A 349 -16.39 -11.31 -4.47
N ARG A 350 -15.74 -10.19 -4.15
CA ARG A 350 -16.35 -8.90 -3.80
C ARG A 350 -16.56 -7.96 -4.99
N LYS A 351 -16.38 -8.46 -6.21
CA LYS A 351 -16.51 -7.64 -7.44
C LYS A 351 -17.89 -6.99 -7.59
N LEU A 352 -17.92 -5.80 -8.13
CA LEU A 352 -19.11 -5.25 -8.76
C LEU A 352 -19.25 -5.91 -10.15
N THR A 353 -20.37 -6.56 -10.46
CA THR A 353 -20.52 -7.26 -11.74
C THR A 353 -20.80 -6.30 -12.89
N CYS A 354 -20.57 -6.74 -14.14
CA CYS A 354 -20.91 -5.95 -15.31
C CYS A 354 -22.41 -5.56 -15.35
N GLU A 355 -23.30 -6.47 -14.94
CA GLU A 355 -24.73 -6.23 -14.88
C GLU A 355 -25.13 -5.20 -13.82
N GLU A 356 -24.45 -5.22 -12.66
CA GLU A 356 -24.64 -4.22 -11.61
C GLU A 356 -24.12 -2.86 -12.06
N TRP A 357 -22.93 -2.82 -12.69
CA TRP A 357 -22.35 -1.61 -13.26
C TRP A 357 -23.29 -0.94 -14.29
N GLN A 358 -23.83 -1.71 -15.25
CA GLN A 358 -24.72 -1.21 -16.29
C GLN A 358 -26.02 -0.58 -15.75
N LYS A 359 -26.45 -0.94 -14.53
CA LYS A 359 -27.61 -0.32 -13.88
C LYS A 359 -27.29 1.03 -13.23
N ILE A 360 -26.01 1.32 -12.99
CA ILE A 360 -25.53 2.52 -12.27
C ILE A 360 -25.16 3.62 -13.26
N VAL A 361 -24.51 3.25 -14.37
CA VAL A 361 -24.02 4.21 -15.34
C VAL A 361 -25.16 4.82 -16.17
N PRO A 362 -25.01 6.09 -16.63
CA PRO A 362 -25.93 6.70 -17.57
C PRO A 362 -26.05 5.91 -18.86
N ASN A 363 -27.21 6.00 -19.51
CA ASN A 363 -27.40 5.44 -20.86
C ASN A 363 -26.70 6.35 -21.92
N ASP A 364 -25.38 6.33 -21.91
CA ASP A 364 -24.50 7.10 -22.79
C ASP A 364 -23.48 6.16 -23.41
N ARG A 365 -23.22 6.32 -24.73
CA ARG A 365 -22.24 5.50 -25.46
C ARG A 365 -20.80 5.54 -24.90
N ARG A 366 -20.48 6.56 -24.11
CA ARG A 366 -19.18 6.63 -23.40
C ARG A 366 -18.97 5.50 -22.41
N PHE A 367 -20.05 4.84 -21.95
CA PHE A 367 -20.06 3.73 -21.00
C PHE A 367 -20.41 2.39 -21.66
N ALA A 368 -20.31 2.29 -22.98
CA ALA A 368 -20.83 1.12 -23.73
C ALA A 368 -19.99 -0.15 -23.59
N LYS A 369 -18.68 -0.04 -23.29
CA LYS A 369 -17.80 -1.20 -23.22
C LYS A 369 -17.77 -1.77 -21.81
N VAL A 370 -18.03 -3.07 -21.71
CA VAL A 370 -17.87 -3.87 -20.49
C VAL A 370 -17.10 -5.15 -20.80
N PHE A 371 -16.19 -5.53 -19.92
CA PHE A 371 -15.33 -6.70 -20.07
C PHE A 371 -15.51 -7.62 -18.86
N LYS A 372 -15.82 -8.88 -19.10
CA LYS A 372 -16.01 -9.91 -18.07
C LYS A 372 -14.72 -10.36 -17.40
N ASN A 373 -13.57 -9.97 -17.94
CA ASN A 373 -12.25 -10.30 -17.42
C ASN A 373 -11.19 -9.31 -17.93
N SER A 374 -10.06 -9.27 -17.23
CA SER A 374 -8.95 -8.39 -17.55
C SER A 374 -8.22 -8.78 -18.85
N ALA A 375 -8.26 -10.05 -19.27
CA ALA A 375 -7.58 -10.49 -20.50
C ALA A 375 -8.26 -9.93 -21.77
N ASP A 376 -9.59 -9.90 -21.82
CA ASP A 376 -10.30 -9.30 -22.94
C ASP A 376 -10.17 -7.77 -22.95
N ALA A 377 -10.12 -7.14 -21.78
CA ALA A 377 -9.84 -5.72 -21.69
C ALA A 377 -8.41 -5.38 -22.19
N MET A 378 -7.41 -6.20 -21.86
CA MET A 378 -6.04 -5.99 -22.33
C MET A 378 -5.92 -6.04 -23.84
N LYS A 379 -6.63 -6.95 -24.54
CA LYS A 379 -6.67 -6.98 -26.01
C LYS A 379 -7.21 -5.67 -26.59
N ASP A 380 -8.26 -5.11 -25.97
CA ASP A 380 -8.83 -3.83 -26.40
C ASP A 380 -7.89 -2.66 -26.12
N ILE A 381 -7.19 -2.67 -24.96
CA ILE A 381 -6.17 -1.67 -24.58
C ILE A 381 -4.98 -1.72 -25.54
N GLU A 382 -4.48 -2.90 -25.86
CA GLU A 382 -3.35 -3.10 -26.77
C GLU A 382 -3.68 -2.65 -28.21
N ALA A 383 -4.92 -2.81 -28.61
CA ALA A 383 -5.41 -2.36 -29.93
C ALA A 383 -5.56 -0.83 -30.05
N GLN A 384 -5.52 -0.08 -28.94
CA GLN A 384 -5.56 1.38 -28.98
C GLN A 384 -4.23 1.94 -29.50
N THR A 385 -4.30 2.74 -30.56
CA THR A 385 -3.13 3.39 -31.20
C THR A 385 -3.04 4.88 -30.90
N GLU A 386 -4.08 5.46 -30.31
CA GLU A 386 -4.19 6.89 -30.04
C GLU A 386 -4.89 7.16 -28.70
N GLY A 387 -4.63 8.34 -28.12
CA GLY A 387 -5.25 8.82 -26.89
C GLY A 387 -4.59 8.28 -25.62
N ASN A 388 -4.79 9.00 -24.54
CA ASN A 388 -4.28 8.60 -23.24
C ASN A 388 -5.14 7.47 -22.64
N ILE A 389 -4.53 6.49 -22.01
CA ILE A 389 -5.21 5.33 -21.42
C ILE A 389 -4.92 5.27 -19.92
N LEU A 390 -5.99 5.21 -19.14
CA LEU A 390 -5.94 5.01 -17.69
C LEU A 390 -6.60 3.68 -17.31
N ILE A 391 -5.91 2.87 -16.53
CA ILE A 391 -6.45 1.65 -15.92
C ILE A 391 -6.47 1.87 -14.40
N CYS A 392 -7.66 1.87 -13.75
CA CYS A 392 -7.76 2.15 -12.32
C CYS A 392 -9.01 1.57 -11.65
N GLY A 393 -9.10 1.71 -10.32
CA GLY A 393 -10.28 1.42 -9.51
C GLY A 393 -10.14 0.25 -8.53
N SER A 394 -9.17 -0.65 -8.72
CA SER A 394 -8.96 -1.79 -7.83
C SER A 394 -7.51 -2.29 -7.86
N CYS A 395 -6.94 -2.58 -6.69
CA CYS A 395 -5.65 -3.27 -6.61
C CYS A 395 -5.72 -4.70 -7.20
N TYR A 396 -6.87 -5.36 -7.09
CA TYR A 396 -7.05 -6.73 -7.61
C TYR A 396 -7.01 -6.74 -9.13
N MET A 397 -7.80 -5.86 -9.78
CA MET A 397 -7.75 -5.69 -11.23
C MET A 397 -6.36 -5.25 -11.71
N ALA A 398 -5.73 -4.31 -11.01
CA ALA A 398 -4.36 -3.89 -11.33
C ALA A 398 -3.39 -5.08 -11.28
N GLY A 399 -3.51 -5.95 -10.30
CA GLY A 399 -2.74 -7.19 -10.20
C GLY A 399 -2.98 -8.15 -11.36
N GLU A 400 -4.23 -8.29 -11.81
CA GLU A 400 -4.58 -9.10 -12.99
C GLU A 400 -3.91 -8.56 -14.27
N ILE A 401 -4.01 -7.23 -14.47
CA ILE A 401 -3.37 -6.54 -15.61
C ILE A 401 -1.85 -6.74 -15.57
N LEU A 402 -1.20 -6.53 -14.43
CA LEU A 402 0.23 -6.74 -14.28
C LEU A 402 0.64 -8.19 -14.52
N ALA A 403 -0.11 -9.15 -14.01
CA ALA A 403 0.16 -10.56 -14.28
C ALA A 403 0.12 -10.88 -15.77
N LEU A 404 -0.86 -10.33 -16.52
CA LEU A 404 -0.95 -10.49 -17.97
C LEU A 404 0.25 -9.87 -18.68
N THR A 405 0.67 -8.65 -18.30
CA THR A 405 1.83 -7.98 -18.92
C THR A 405 3.15 -8.71 -18.65
N GLU A 406 3.24 -9.46 -17.54
CA GLU A 406 4.41 -10.27 -17.17
C GLU A 406 4.32 -11.73 -17.67
N GLY A 407 3.26 -12.11 -18.39
CA GLY A 407 3.01 -13.49 -18.81
C GLY A 407 2.79 -14.46 -17.65
N LYS A 408 2.29 -13.97 -16.52
CA LYS A 408 1.99 -14.72 -15.30
C LYS A 408 0.49 -14.93 -15.12
N THR A 409 0.14 -15.88 -14.25
CA THR A 409 -1.24 -16.05 -13.76
C THR A 409 -1.33 -15.55 -12.34
N ARG A 410 -2.34 -14.73 -12.05
CA ARG A 410 -2.66 -14.28 -10.71
C ARG A 410 -3.48 -15.34 -9.96
N ASP A 411 -3.12 -15.66 -8.73
CA ASP A 411 -3.88 -16.56 -7.85
C ASP A 411 -4.82 -15.75 -6.94
N ASN A 412 -6.06 -15.60 -7.35
CA ASN A 412 -7.09 -14.87 -6.60
C ASN A 412 -7.53 -15.59 -5.31
N SER A 413 -7.23 -16.88 -5.15
CA SER A 413 -7.58 -17.65 -3.95
C SER A 413 -6.82 -17.19 -2.70
N LYS A 414 -5.75 -16.42 -2.87
CA LYS A 414 -4.90 -15.89 -1.79
C LYS A 414 -5.15 -14.40 -1.50
N ASP A 415 -6.18 -13.80 -2.07
CA ASP A 415 -6.60 -12.43 -1.76
C ASP A 415 -7.04 -12.28 -0.29
N ASP A 416 -7.03 -11.04 0.21
CA ASP A 416 -7.53 -10.78 1.57
C ASP A 416 -8.99 -11.22 1.70
N PRO A 417 -9.37 -11.83 2.83
CA PRO A 417 -10.74 -12.32 3.04
C PRO A 417 -11.76 -11.17 3.05
N VAL A 418 -13.02 -11.53 2.85
CA VAL A 418 -14.16 -10.60 3.01
C VAL A 418 -14.09 -9.99 4.41
N GLY A 419 -14.07 -8.67 4.50
CA GLY A 419 -13.99 -7.94 5.77
C GLY A 419 -12.57 -7.67 6.29
N ALA A 420 -11.51 -8.15 5.66
CA ALA A 420 -10.13 -7.85 6.07
C ALA A 420 -9.65 -6.45 5.67
N ARG A 421 -10.44 -5.72 4.90
CA ARG A 421 -10.16 -4.34 4.46
C ARG A 421 -11.42 -3.53 4.22
#